data_c7f58c3777709b41baf3d963bd8526df
#
_entry.id   c7f58c3777709b41baf3d963bd8526df
#
_cell.length_a   1.000
_cell.length_b   1.000
_cell.length_c   1.000
_cell.angle_alpha   90.00
_cell.angle_beta   90.00
_cell.angle_gamma   90.00
#
_symmetry.space_group_name_H-M   'P 1'
#
loop_
_entity.id
_entity.type
_entity.pdbx_description
1 polymer ?
#
loop_
_entity_poly.entity_id
_entity_poly.type
_entity_poly.pdbx_seq_one_letter_code
_entity_poly.pdbx_strand_id
1 'polypeptide(L)'
;MSDWWLDELAHAGPEHLDPRYVEGYDRKAQTDPSVDIAVLREFGFGSESTMVDLGAGTGVVAFAAAAKCRHVTAVDVSAAMVGHLRTRAVELGLGNVDVVHAGFLTYEHAGPPVDFVCTRNALHQIPDFWKAIALDRIHGLLKPGGILLVRDLVYDFEPSEADARMAAWFAGAADDPARGWTAAELAEHVRTEHSTFTWLFEPMLEHASFEILAREYVRGAYAAYTCRATITTSR
;
A
#
# COMPACT_ATOMS: atom_id res chain seq x y z
N MET A 1 5.83 -18.40 -13.72
CA MET A 1 6.71 -18.15 -12.55
C MET A 1 7.28 -19.47 -12.06
N SER A 2 8.45 -19.45 -11.44
CA SER A 2 9.08 -20.66 -10.88
C SER A 2 8.29 -21.14 -9.64
N ASP A 3 8.35 -22.45 -9.33
CA ASP A 3 7.58 -23.08 -8.24
C ASP A 3 7.87 -22.56 -6.82
N TRP A 4 8.90 -21.73 -6.66
CA TRP A 4 9.32 -21.14 -5.38
C TRP A 4 8.80 -19.71 -5.13
N TRP A 5 8.08 -19.11 -6.09
CA TRP A 5 7.48 -17.79 -5.90
C TRP A 5 6.34 -17.84 -4.91
N LEU A 6 6.23 -16.75 -4.12
CA LEU A 6 5.15 -16.59 -3.17
C LEU A 6 3.80 -16.54 -3.89
N ASP A 7 2.85 -17.26 -3.37
CA ASP A 7 1.43 -17.05 -3.69
C ASP A 7 0.93 -15.86 -2.85
N GLU A 8 0.93 -14.65 -3.42
CA GLU A 8 0.51 -13.44 -2.71
C GLU A 8 -0.96 -13.52 -2.27
N LEU A 9 -1.82 -14.22 -3.02
CA LEU A 9 -3.23 -14.37 -2.67
C LEU A 9 -3.40 -15.15 -1.36
N ALA A 10 -2.56 -16.15 -1.11
CA ALA A 10 -2.56 -16.92 0.13
C ALA A 10 -2.18 -16.10 1.37
N HIS A 11 -1.57 -14.93 1.16
CA HIS A 11 -1.17 -13.99 2.21
C HIS A 11 -2.14 -12.80 2.35
N ALA A 12 -3.10 -12.64 1.44
CA ALA A 12 -4.15 -11.65 1.60
C ALA A 12 -5.08 -12.08 2.76
N GLY A 13 -5.33 -11.17 3.70
CA GLY A 13 -6.23 -11.44 4.82
C GLY A 13 -7.63 -11.86 4.34
N PRO A 14 -8.36 -12.69 5.10
CA PRO A 14 -9.68 -13.19 4.70
C PRO A 14 -10.69 -12.07 4.44
N GLU A 15 -10.55 -10.92 5.09
CA GLU A 15 -11.35 -9.72 4.88
C GLU A 15 -11.21 -9.12 3.48
N HIS A 16 -10.12 -9.40 2.78
CA HIS A 16 -9.89 -8.93 1.42
C HIS A 16 -10.44 -9.90 0.37
N LEU A 17 -10.76 -11.13 0.76
CA LEU A 17 -11.17 -12.20 -0.15
C LEU A 17 -12.69 -12.39 -0.24
N ASP A 18 -13.45 -11.98 0.79
CA ASP A 18 -14.91 -12.15 0.83
C ASP A 18 -15.61 -10.84 0.40
N PRO A 19 -16.39 -10.85 -0.70
CA PRO A 19 -17.12 -9.65 -1.17
C PRO A 19 -18.01 -8.98 -0.11
N ARG A 20 -18.52 -9.74 0.88
CA ARG A 20 -19.34 -9.19 1.98
C ARG A 20 -18.54 -8.30 2.92
N TYR A 21 -17.26 -8.57 3.09
CA TYR A 21 -16.37 -7.71 3.87
C TYR A 21 -15.97 -6.46 3.10
N VAL A 22 -15.77 -6.57 1.76
CA VAL A 22 -15.40 -5.45 0.90
C VAL A 22 -16.40 -4.30 1.01
N GLU A 23 -17.72 -4.59 1.02
CA GLU A 23 -18.77 -3.56 1.17
C GLU A 23 -18.68 -2.76 2.49
N GLY A 24 -18.16 -3.36 3.54
CA GLY A 24 -18.00 -2.73 4.87
C GLY A 24 -16.62 -2.14 5.12
N TYR A 25 -15.64 -2.47 4.27
CA TYR A 25 -14.23 -2.21 4.50
C TYR A 25 -13.92 -0.71 4.71
N ASP A 26 -14.42 0.15 3.85
CA ASP A 26 -14.15 1.60 3.92
C ASP A 26 -14.65 2.24 5.22
N ARG A 27 -15.80 1.77 5.74
CA ARG A 27 -16.34 2.24 7.02
C ARG A 27 -15.44 1.84 8.19
N LYS A 28 -14.83 0.66 8.12
CA LYS A 28 -13.92 0.13 9.11
C LYS A 28 -12.54 0.77 9.01
N ALA A 29 -11.99 0.88 7.81
CA ALA A 29 -10.67 1.43 7.55
C ALA A 29 -10.60 2.95 7.74
N GLN A 30 -11.72 3.69 7.57
CA GLN A 30 -11.82 5.14 7.71
C GLN A 30 -10.69 5.91 7.01
N THR A 31 -10.31 5.44 5.82
CA THR A 31 -9.21 6.03 5.05
C THR A 31 -9.60 7.39 4.51
N ASP A 32 -8.85 8.43 4.85
CA ASP A 32 -8.93 9.74 4.21
C ASP A 32 -7.86 9.85 3.12
N PRO A 33 -8.24 9.80 1.82
CA PRO A 33 -7.29 9.90 0.73
C PRO A 33 -6.77 11.33 0.52
N SER A 34 -7.38 12.34 1.13
CA SER A 34 -6.98 13.74 0.96
C SER A 34 -5.56 13.99 1.46
N VAL A 35 -5.15 13.27 2.51
CA VAL A 35 -3.80 13.34 3.08
C VAL A 35 -2.76 12.84 2.06
N ASP A 36 -3.02 11.70 1.41
CA ASP A 36 -2.11 11.13 0.42
C ASP A 36 -2.02 12.03 -0.81
N ILE A 37 -3.17 12.52 -1.30
CA ILE A 37 -3.22 13.46 -2.44
C ILE A 37 -2.50 14.79 -2.11
N ALA A 38 -2.58 15.28 -0.88
CA ALA A 38 -1.87 16.49 -0.46
C ALA A 38 -0.35 16.28 -0.54
N VAL A 39 0.15 15.16 0.01
CA VAL A 39 1.57 14.80 -0.07
C VAL A 39 2.02 14.68 -1.53
N LEU A 40 1.29 13.94 -2.37
CA LEU A 40 1.67 13.79 -3.78
C LEU A 40 1.76 15.12 -4.53
N ARG A 41 0.86 16.07 -4.20
CA ARG A 41 0.88 17.42 -4.80
C ARG A 41 2.14 18.22 -4.50
N GLU A 42 2.73 18.04 -3.34
CA GLU A 42 4.02 18.68 -2.99
C GLU A 42 5.14 18.24 -3.93
N PHE A 43 4.98 17.07 -4.57
CA PHE A 43 5.91 16.51 -5.55
C PHE A 43 5.42 16.63 -7.01
N GLY A 44 4.47 17.53 -7.27
CA GLY A 44 4.03 17.85 -8.64
C GLY A 44 2.90 17.01 -9.19
N PHE A 45 2.18 16.22 -8.35
CA PHE A 45 1.02 15.47 -8.78
C PHE A 45 -0.08 16.41 -9.30
N GLY A 46 -0.54 16.18 -10.52
CA GLY A 46 -1.55 17.01 -11.22
C GLY A 46 -2.09 16.36 -12.48
N SER A 47 -2.79 17.14 -13.31
CA SER A 47 -3.57 16.67 -14.47
C SER A 47 -2.78 15.84 -15.49
N GLU A 48 -1.48 16.04 -15.59
CA GLU A 48 -0.62 15.31 -16.53
C GLU A 48 0.03 14.07 -15.92
N SER A 49 -0.13 13.85 -14.62
CA SER A 49 0.51 12.75 -13.90
C SER A 49 -0.12 11.40 -14.22
N THR A 50 0.72 10.37 -14.18
CA THR A 50 0.32 8.96 -14.20
C THR A 50 0.67 8.30 -12.89
N MET A 51 -0.19 7.42 -12.39
CA MET A 51 -0.01 6.74 -11.11
C MET A 51 -0.37 5.25 -11.20
N VAL A 52 0.37 4.43 -10.46
CA VAL A 52 -0.02 3.05 -10.12
C VAL A 52 -0.33 3.01 -8.63
N ASP A 53 -1.48 2.44 -8.26
CA ASP A 53 -1.88 2.15 -6.87
C ASP A 53 -1.80 0.63 -6.67
N LEU A 54 -0.80 0.15 -5.90
CA LEU A 54 -0.53 -1.27 -5.66
C LEU A 54 -1.13 -1.72 -4.32
N GLY A 55 -1.97 -2.74 -4.35
CA GLY A 55 -2.82 -3.12 -3.24
C GLY A 55 -3.93 -2.08 -3.06
N ALA A 56 -4.59 -1.72 -4.17
CA ALA A 56 -5.54 -0.61 -4.22
C ALA A 56 -6.82 -0.84 -3.38
N GLY A 57 -7.10 -2.09 -2.99
CA GLY A 57 -8.26 -2.45 -2.17
C GLY A 57 -9.58 -1.98 -2.78
N THR A 58 -10.33 -1.18 -2.04
CA THR A 58 -11.59 -0.58 -2.49
C THR A 58 -11.43 0.63 -3.41
N GLY A 59 -10.19 1.09 -3.66
CA GLY A 59 -9.86 2.17 -4.58
C GLY A 59 -9.95 3.58 -4.01
N VAL A 60 -10.00 3.74 -2.70
CA VAL A 60 -10.16 5.05 -2.06
C VAL A 60 -9.08 6.04 -2.52
N VAL A 61 -7.81 5.62 -2.58
CA VAL A 61 -6.70 6.46 -3.05
C VAL A 61 -6.72 6.56 -4.58
N ALA A 62 -6.89 5.44 -5.28
CA ALA A 62 -6.93 5.41 -6.74
C ALA A 62 -7.98 6.35 -7.34
N PHE A 63 -9.21 6.33 -6.83
CA PHE A 63 -10.31 7.17 -7.34
C PHE A 63 -10.12 8.65 -6.98
N ALA A 64 -9.61 8.95 -5.78
CA ALA A 64 -9.27 10.32 -5.40
C ALA A 64 -8.17 10.91 -6.29
N ALA A 65 -7.20 10.08 -6.69
CA ALA A 65 -6.13 10.44 -7.62
C ALA A 65 -6.67 10.61 -9.04
N ALA A 66 -7.50 9.69 -9.53
CA ALA A 66 -8.06 9.72 -10.88
C ALA A 66 -8.84 11.01 -11.20
N ALA A 67 -9.51 11.58 -10.18
CA ALA A 67 -10.20 12.86 -10.30
C ALA A 67 -9.25 14.06 -10.55
N LYS A 68 -7.94 13.88 -10.48
CA LYS A 68 -6.93 14.96 -10.46
C LYS A 68 -5.74 14.74 -11.40
N CYS A 69 -5.61 13.55 -11.98
CA CYS A 69 -4.48 13.18 -12.82
C CYS A 69 -4.93 12.64 -14.18
N ARG A 70 -3.97 12.39 -15.05
CA ARG A 70 -4.23 11.88 -16.40
C ARG A 70 -4.70 10.43 -16.39
N HIS A 71 -4.08 9.58 -15.57
CA HIS A 71 -4.37 8.16 -15.56
C HIS A 71 -3.94 7.48 -14.27
N VAL A 72 -4.74 6.52 -13.80
CA VAL A 72 -4.42 5.65 -12.68
C VAL A 72 -4.56 4.19 -13.10
N THR A 73 -3.59 3.36 -12.72
CA THR A 73 -3.74 1.91 -12.74
C THR A 73 -3.91 1.42 -11.30
N ALA A 74 -5.09 0.92 -10.98
CA ALA A 74 -5.40 0.31 -9.68
C ALA A 74 -5.16 -1.20 -9.77
N VAL A 75 -4.25 -1.71 -8.92
CA VAL A 75 -3.80 -3.10 -8.95
C VAL A 75 -4.13 -3.76 -7.62
N ASP A 76 -4.79 -4.91 -7.65
CA ASP A 76 -5.04 -5.71 -6.44
C ASP A 76 -4.98 -7.20 -6.73
N VAL A 77 -4.49 -7.98 -5.76
CA VAL A 77 -4.37 -9.44 -5.86
C VAL A 77 -5.69 -10.16 -5.60
N SER A 78 -6.63 -9.51 -4.92
CA SER A 78 -7.95 -10.05 -4.61
C SER A 78 -8.93 -9.85 -5.77
N ALA A 79 -9.49 -10.95 -6.26
CA ALA A 79 -10.55 -10.90 -7.27
C ALA A 79 -11.81 -10.15 -6.77
N ALA A 80 -12.09 -10.21 -5.46
CA ALA A 80 -13.22 -9.49 -4.84
C ALA A 80 -12.99 -7.98 -4.89
N MET A 81 -11.78 -7.51 -4.51
CA MET A 81 -11.38 -6.10 -4.60
C MET A 81 -11.39 -5.60 -6.06
N VAL A 82 -10.83 -6.40 -7.00
CA VAL A 82 -10.84 -6.07 -8.43
C VAL A 82 -12.27 -5.94 -8.97
N GLY A 83 -13.19 -6.83 -8.57
CA GLY A 83 -14.60 -6.73 -8.92
C GLY A 83 -15.24 -5.44 -8.41
N HIS A 84 -14.98 -5.10 -7.14
CA HIS A 84 -15.43 -3.85 -6.52
C HIS A 84 -14.87 -2.62 -7.23
N LEU A 85 -13.56 -2.58 -7.47
CA LEU A 85 -12.88 -1.49 -8.18
C LEU A 85 -13.50 -1.20 -9.55
N ARG A 86 -13.77 -2.25 -10.34
CA ARG A 86 -14.39 -2.10 -11.67
C ARG A 86 -15.79 -1.52 -11.58
N THR A 87 -16.61 -2.02 -10.65
CA THR A 87 -17.97 -1.52 -10.43
C THR A 87 -17.93 -0.05 -10.01
N ARG A 88 -17.10 0.30 -9.05
CA ARG A 88 -17.01 1.68 -8.54
C ARG A 88 -16.46 2.66 -9.58
N ALA A 89 -15.46 2.27 -10.38
CA ALA A 89 -14.96 3.12 -11.47
C ALA A 89 -16.06 3.49 -12.46
N VAL A 90 -16.93 2.52 -12.82
CA VAL A 90 -18.10 2.77 -13.69
C VAL A 90 -19.13 3.69 -13.02
N GLU A 91 -19.48 3.42 -11.76
CA GLU A 91 -20.44 4.24 -10.99
C GLU A 91 -19.98 5.70 -10.85
N LEU A 92 -18.68 5.91 -10.68
CA LEU A 92 -18.08 7.24 -10.57
C LEU A 92 -17.81 7.91 -11.91
N GLY A 93 -18.05 7.22 -13.03
CA GLY A 93 -17.82 7.74 -14.38
C GLY A 93 -16.33 7.99 -14.69
N LEU A 94 -15.42 7.26 -14.07
CA LEU A 94 -13.97 7.44 -14.22
C LEU A 94 -13.45 6.64 -15.43
N GLY A 95 -13.30 7.31 -16.57
CA GLY A 95 -12.77 6.72 -17.79
C GLY A 95 -11.24 6.63 -17.86
N ASN A 96 -10.53 7.12 -16.84
CA ASN A 96 -9.08 7.17 -16.76
C ASN A 96 -8.50 6.25 -15.66
N VAL A 97 -9.24 5.20 -15.30
CA VAL A 97 -8.80 4.18 -14.33
C VAL A 97 -8.77 2.82 -15.02
N ASP A 98 -7.60 2.20 -15.07
CA ASP A 98 -7.45 0.79 -15.41
C ASP A 98 -7.40 -0.06 -14.14
N VAL A 99 -8.13 -1.18 -14.12
CA VAL A 99 -8.15 -2.11 -12.99
C VAL A 99 -7.51 -3.43 -13.39
N VAL A 100 -6.42 -3.78 -12.71
CA VAL A 100 -5.60 -4.96 -13.00
C VAL A 100 -5.64 -5.95 -11.83
N HIS A 101 -5.88 -7.22 -12.14
CA HIS A 101 -5.82 -8.33 -11.17
C HIS A 101 -4.39 -8.87 -11.12
N ALA A 102 -3.59 -8.39 -10.18
CA ALA A 102 -2.21 -8.79 -9.94
C ALA A 102 -1.78 -8.36 -8.52
N GLY A 103 -0.65 -8.87 -8.04
CA GLY A 103 -0.02 -8.43 -6.79
C GLY A 103 1.29 -7.69 -7.02
N PHE A 104 2.04 -7.41 -5.96
CA PHE A 104 3.36 -6.75 -6.00
C PHE A 104 4.38 -7.50 -6.85
N LEU A 105 4.32 -8.83 -6.79
CA LEU A 105 5.28 -9.72 -7.44
C LEU A 105 4.87 -10.12 -8.86
N THR A 106 3.58 -9.94 -9.19
CA THR A 106 3.00 -10.44 -10.44
C THR A 106 2.56 -9.33 -11.39
N TYR A 107 2.45 -8.09 -10.91
CA TYR A 107 2.10 -6.96 -11.76
C TYR A 107 3.18 -6.66 -12.78
N GLU A 108 2.80 -6.61 -14.06
CA GLU A 108 3.64 -6.16 -15.17
C GLU A 108 3.01 -4.92 -15.81
N HIS A 109 3.73 -3.81 -15.78
CA HIS A 109 3.25 -2.55 -16.31
C HIS A 109 3.31 -2.53 -17.83
N ALA A 110 2.16 -2.35 -18.46
CA ALA A 110 2.04 -2.23 -19.91
C ALA A 110 2.05 -0.75 -20.32
N GLY A 111 3.20 -0.12 -20.39
CA GLY A 111 3.28 1.28 -20.78
C GLY A 111 4.61 1.94 -20.41
N PRO A 112 4.74 3.25 -20.65
CA PRO A 112 5.92 3.99 -20.20
C PRO A 112 5.93 4.08 -18.66
N PRO A 113 7.11 4.22 -18.04
CA PRO A 113 7.23 4.41 -16.61
C PRO A 113 6.34 5.54 -16.09
N VAL A 114 5.80 5.38 -14.88
CA VAL A 114 4.84 6.32 -14.28
C VAL A 114 5.53 7.39 -13.42
N ASP A 115 4.80 8.47 -13.13
CA ASP A 115 5.30 9.55 -12.29
C ASP A 115 5.21 9.20 -10.80
N PHE A 116 4.17 8.43 -10.41
CA PHE A 116 3.86 8.10 -9.02
C PHE A 116 3.48 6.63 -8.87
N VAL A 117 3.93 6.03 -7.76
CA VAL A 117 3.41 4.76 -7.26
C VAL A 117 2.94 4.98 -5.82
N CYS A 118 1.76 4.47 -5.49
CA CYS A 118 1.23 4.45 -4.13
C CYS A 118 1.02 3.01 -3.68
N THR A 119 1.20 2.77 -2.38
CA THR A 119 0.74 1.56 -1.71
C THR A 119 0.35 1.92 -0.28
N ARG A 120 -0.80 1.40 0.16
CA ARG A 120 -1.34 1.71 1.48
C ARG A 120 -1.90 0.47 2.16
N ASN A 121 -1.38 0.15 3.35
CA ASN A 121 -1.81 -0.98 4.18
C ASN A 121 -1.90 -2.29 3.39
N ALA A 122 -0.89 -2.60 2.59
CA ALA A 122 -0.88 -3.76 1.71
C ALA A 122 0.47 -4.49 1.69
N LEU A 123 1.59 -3.78 1.80
CA LEU A 123 2.91 -4.39 1.67
C LEU A 123 3.25 -5.27 2.89
N HIS A 124 2.66 -5.00 4.06
CA HIS A 124 2.82 -5.81 5.26
C HIS A 124 2.22 -7.23 5.12
N GLN A 125 1.42 -7.49 4.10
CA GLN A 125 0.86 -8.82 3.83
C GLN A 125 1.93 -9.82 3.36
N ILE A 126 3.05 -9.37 2.81
CA ILE A 126 4.10 -10.26 2.31
C ILE A 126 5.35 -10.23 3.21
N PRO A 127 6.08 -11.37 3.37
CA PRO A 127 7.31 -11.45 4.14
C PRO A 127 8.42 -10.52 3.65
N ASP A 128 9.37 -10.15 4.53
CA ASP A 128 10.44 -9.18 4.25
C ASP A 128 11.28 -9.51 3.02
N PHE A 129 11.58 -10.79 2.79
CA PHE A 129 12.27 -11.23 1.57
C PHE A 129 11.50 -10.78 0.30
N TRP A 130 10.19 -10.93 0.32
CA TRP A 130 9.33 -10.55 -0.80
C TRP A 130 9.06 -9.06 -0.88
N LYS A 131 9.07 -8.35 0.28
CA LYS A 131 9.04 -6.87 0.28
C LYS A 131 10.24 -6.29 -0.45
N ALA A 132 11.44 -6.84 -0.22
CA ALA A 132 12.64 -6.38 -0.91
C ALA A 132 12.53 -6.55 -2.43
N ILE A 133 12.00 -7.70 -2.90
CA ILE A 133 11.75 -7.95 -4.33
C ILE A 133 10.66 -7.01 -4.86
N ALA A 134 9.58 -6.82 -4.10
CA ALA A 134 8.49 -5.93 -4.49
C ALA A 134 8.96 -4.47 -4.64
N LEU A 135 9.80 -3.98 -3.72
CA LEU A 135 10.36 -2.63 -3.78
C LEU A 135 11.27 -2.42 -5.01
N ASP A 136 12.10 -3.41 -5.36
CA ASP A 136 12.90 -3.37 -6.58
C ASP A 136 12.02 -3.33 -7.84
N ARG A 137 10.95 -4.13 -7.89
CA ARG A 137 9.97 -4.09 -8.97
C ARG A 137 9.23 -2.75 -9.05
N ILE A 138 8.83 -2.19 -7.90
CA ILE A 138 8.19 -0.86 -7.81
C ILE A 138 9.12 0.22 -8.34
N HIS A 139 10.42 0.16 -8.01
CA HIS A 139 11.39 1.10 -8.57
C HIS A 139 11.41 1.06 -10.10
N GLY A 140 11.33 -0.14 -10.69
CA GLY A 140 11.26 -0.33 -12.14
C GLY A 140 10.00 0.21 -12.83
N LEU A 141 8.92 0.49 -12.08
CA LEU A 141 7.70 1.12 -12.61
C LEU A 141 7.86 2.63 -12.77
N LEU A 142 8.73 3.25 -11.99
CA LEU A 142 8.84 4.71 -11.88
C LEU A 142 9.80 5.29 -12.91
N LYS A 143 9.47 6.49 -13.36
CA LYS A 143 10.45 7.35 -14.06
C LYS A 143 11.62 7.67 -13.13
N PRO A 144 12.82 7.96 -13.67
CA PRO A 144 13.87 8.57 -12.85
C PRO A 144 13.36 9.83 -12.16
N GLY A 145 13.49 9.90 -10.84
CA GLY A 145 12.93 10.98 -10.03
C GLY A 145 11.44 10.86 -9.70
N GLY A 146 10.77 9.79 -10.16
CA GLY A 146 9.38 9.48 -9.80
C GLY A 146 9.22 9.20 -8.30
N ILE A 147 8.02 9.33 -7.80
CA ILE A 147 7.72 9.29 -6.35
C ILE A 147 6.98 8.01 -5.99
N LEU A 148 7.49 7.34 -4.97
CA LEU A 148 6.80 6.28 -4.24
C LEU A 148 6.25 6.82 -2.93
N LEU A 149 4.94 6.68 -2.71
CA LEU A 149 4.30 6.91 -1.41
C LEU A 149 3.92 5.56 -0.81
N VAL A 150 4.51 5.23 0.34
CA VAL A 150 4.17 4.05 1.14
C VAL A 150 3.51 4.51 2.43
N ARG A 151 2.34 3.94 2.78
CA ARG A 151 1.75 4.01 4.12
C ARG A 151 1.44 2.60 4.56
N ASP A 152 2.07 2.16 5.65
CA ASP A 152 1.93 0.76 6.04
C ASP A 152 2.13 0.55 7.54
N LEU A 153 1.87 -0.69 7.99
CA LEU A 153 2.18 -1.14 9.34
C LEU A 153 3.69 -1.43 9.43
N VAL A 154 4.41 -0.44 9.94
CA VAL A 154 5.85 -0.51 10.20
C VAL A 154 6.12 0.02 11.60
N TYR A 155 6.75 -0.80 12.43
CA TYR A 155 6.94 -0.53 13.86
C TYR A 155 8.14 0.38 14.11
N ASP A 156 7.88 1.50 14.80
CA ASP A 156 8.89 2.48 15.21
C ASP A 156 9.14 2.39 16.72
N PHE A 157 9.69 1.25 17.15
CA PHE A 157 10.11 1.00 18.54
C PHE A 157 11.13 -0.14 18.61
N GLU A 158 11.84 -0.24 19.71
CA GLU A 158 12.79 -1.34 19.96
C GLU A 158 12.05 -2.64 20.32
N PRO A 159 12.53 -3.83 19.90
CA PRO A 159 11.90 -5.11 20.22
C PRO A 159 11.66 -5.33 21.72
N SER A 160 12.50 -4.77 22.58
CA SER A 160 12.34 -4.83 24.03
C SER A 160 11.13 -4.05 24.56
N GLU A 161 10.56 -3.13 23.78
CA GLU A 161 9.37 -2.35 24.12
C GLU A 161 8.08 -2.99 23.60
N ALA A 162 8.15 -4.12 22.87
CA ALA A 162 7.03 -4.67 22.09
C ALA A 162 5.75 -4.86 22.94
N ASP A 163 5.86 -5.48 24.10
CA ASP A 163 4.69 -5.72 24.98
C ASP A 163 3.98 -4.42 25.36
N ALA A 164 4.74 -3.39 25.74
CA ALA A 164 4.18 -2.11 26.16
C ALA A 164 3.57 -1.34 24.97
N ARG A 165 4.23 -1.38 23.81
CA ARG A 165 3.77 -0.70 22.58
C ARG A 165 2.51 -1.35 22.02
N MET A 166 2.47 -2.69 21.97
CA MET A 166 1.29 -3.43 21.55
C MET A 166 0.11 -3.21 22.50
N ALA A 167 0.33 -3.26 23.81
CA ALA A 167 -0.71 -2.96 24.78
C ALA A 167 -1.30 -1.55 24.59
N ALA A 168 -0.45 -0.54 24.36
CA ALA A 168 -0.90 0.83 24.09
C ALA A 168 -1.66 0.95 22.77
N TRP A 169 -1.23 0.26 21.73
CA TRP A 169 -1.91 0.23 20.44
C TRP A 169 -3.29 -0.42 20.55
N PHE A 170 -3.39 -1.58 21.21
CA PHE A 170 -4.66 -2.31 21.42
C PHE A 170 -5.63 -1.55 22.32
N ALA A 171 -5.13 -0.78 23.29
CA ALA A 171 -5.98 0.07 24.13
C ALA A 171 -6.72 1.18 23.35
N GLY A 172 -6.22 1.56 22.18
CA GLY A 172 -6.87 2.50 21.27
C GLY A 172 -7.77 1.86 20.21
N ALA A 173 -7.97 0.54 20.27
CA ALA A 173 -8.81 -0.20 19.33
C ALA A 173 -10.30 0.12 19.48
N ALA A 174 -11.09 -0.17 18.46
CA ALA A 174 -12.53 0.00 18.50
C ALA A 174 -13.20 -1.10 19.37
N ASP A 175 -14.26 -0.73 20.07
CA ASP A 175 -15.11 -1.69 20.78
C ASP A 175 -16.07 -2.44 19.83
N ASP A 176 -16.43 -1.79 18.72
CA ASP A 176 -17.36 -2.31 17.71
C ASP A 176 -16.63 -2.60 16.40
N PRO A 177 -16.57 -3.87 15.94
CA PRO A 177 -15.90 -4.26 14.73
C PRO A 177 -16.50 -3.64 13.44
N ALA A 178 -17.72 -3.11 13.50
CA ALA A 178 -18.32 -2.39 12.38
C ALA A 178 -17.79 -0.96 12.22
N ARG A 179 -17.10 -0.43 13.24
CA ARG A 179 -16.65 0.96 13.32
C ARG A 179 -15.14 1.14 13.32
N GLY A 180 -14.40 0.05 13.40
CA GLY A 180 -12.94 0.05 13.40
C GLY A 180 -12.37 -1.32 13.75
N TRP A 181 -11.05 -1.40 13.82
CA TRP A 181 -10.35 -2.63 14.20
C TRP A 181 -10.40 -2.84 15.71
N THR A 182 -10.87 -3.99 16.14
CA THR A 182 -10.88 -4.39 17.55
C THR A 182 -9.50 -4.82 18.01
N ALA A 183 -9.28 -4.85 19.34
CA ALA A 183 -8.02 -5.33 19.90
C ALA A 183 -7.70 -6.79 19.51
N ALA A 184 -8.73 -7.63 19.38
CA ALA A 184 -8.56 -9.02 18.94
C ALA A 184 -8.09 -9.13 17.48
N GLU A 185 -8.66 -8.30 16.58
CA GLU A 185 -8.24 -8.23 15.18
C GLU A 185 -6.84 -7.67 15.02
N LEU A 186 -6.50 -6.60 15.77
CA LEU A 186 -5.13 -6.06 15.77
C LEU A 186 -4.11 -7.07 16.29
N ALA A 187 -4.45 -7.85 17.31
CA ALA A 187 -3.59 -8.92 17.81
C ALA A 187 -3.46 -10.08 16.81
N GLU A 188 -4.50 -10.36 16.02
CA GLU A 188 -4.43 -11.33 14.92
C GLU A 188 -3.49 -10.83 13.83
N HIS A 189 -3.57 -9.58 13.41
CA HIS A 189 -2.63 -8.93 12.50
C HIS A 189 -1.17 -9.17 12.91
N VAL A 190 -0.84 -8.87 14.17
CA VAL A 190 0.54 -9.05 14.66
C VAL A 190 1.01 -10.51 14.56
N ARG A 191 0.09 -11.48 14.73
CA ARG A 191 0.43 -12.91 14.69
C ARG A 191 0.54 -13.50 13.29
N THR A 192 -0.22 -12.98 12.35
CA THR A 192 -0.44 -13.64 11.04
C THR A 192 0.11 -12.86 9.86
N GLU A 193 0.32 -11.56 10.03
CA GLU A 193 0.84 -10.69 8.97
C GLU A 193 2.33 -10.40 9.17
N HIS A 194 2.93 -9.83 8.15
CA HIS A 194 4.37 -9.64 8.07
C HIS A 194 4.79 -8.19 8.27
N SER A 195 4.13 -7.47 9.20
CA SER A 195 4.59 -6.15 9.62
C SER A 195 6.03 -6.21 10.14
N THR A 196 6.84 -5.21 9.84
CA THR A 196 8.27 -5.20 10.15
C THR A 196 8.68 -3.92 10.89
N PHE A 197 9.92 -3.81 11.29
CA PHE A 197 10.46 -2.63 11.96
C PHE A 197 11.03 -1.61 10.98
N THR A 198 11.00 -0.32 11.35
CA THR A 198 11.59 0.78 10.57
C THR A 198 13.04 0.51 10.18
N TRP A 199 13.86 0.02 11.13
CA TRP A 199 15.28 -0.30 10.92
C TRP A 199 15.54 -1.52 10.01
N LEU A 200 14.50 -2.30 9.66
CA LEU A 200 14.53 -3.31 8.60
C LEU A 200 14.00 -2.74 7.28
N PHE A 201 12.89 -2.00 7.33
CA PHE A 201 12.19 -1.55 6.13
C PHE A 201 12.92 -0.41 5.41
N GLU A 202 13.44 0.57 6.16
CA GLU A 202 14.15 1.71 5.55
C GLU A 202 15.40 1.29 4.76
N PRO A 203 16.27 0.39 5.25
CA PRO A 203 17.35 -0.16 4.44
C PRO A 203 16.89 -0.91 3.18
N MET A 204 15.69 -1.54 3.18
CA MET A 204 15.14 -2.16 1.97
C MET A 204 14.77 -1.09 0.92
N LEU A 205 14.17 0.03 1.34
CA LEU A 205 13.87 1.17 0.46
C LEU A 205 15.17 1.72 -0.17
N GLU A 206 16.18 1.98 0.66
CA GLU A 206 17.48 2.48 0.18
C GLU A 206 18.19 1.48 -0.76
N HIS A 207 18.12 0.18 -0.44
CA HIS A 207 18.70 -0.87 -1.27
C HIS A 207 18.00 -0.97 -2.63
N ALA A 208 16.69 -0.76 -2.68
CA ALA A 208 15.89 -0.70 -3.90
C ALA A 208 16.05 0.63 -4.66
N SER A 209 17.08 1.42 -4.36
CA SER A 209 17.42 2.70 -5.02
C SER A 209 16.36 3.80 -4.81
N PHE A 210 15.76 3.83 -3.63
CA PHE A 210 14.93 4.94 -3.19
C PHE A 210 15.66 5.87 -2.22
N GLU A 211 15.60 7.18 -2.49
CA GLU A 211 15.93 8.22 -1.53
C GLU A 211 14.70 8.52 -0.67
N ILE A 212 14.78 8.34 0.64
CA ILE A 212 13.68 8.66 1.56
C ILE A 212 13.68 10.18 1.80
N LEU A 213 12.67 10.87 1.26
CA LEU A 213 12.51 12.32 1.35
C LEU A 213 11.80 12.75 2.64
N ALA A 214 10.81 11.97 3.07
CA ALA A 214 10.04 12.21 4.29
C ALA A 214 9.63 10.91 4.97
N ARG A 215 9.51 10.98 6.29
CA ARG A 215 9.03 9.91 7.18
C ARG A 215 8.02 10.49 8.15
N GLU A 216 6.97 9.74 8.42
CA GLU A 216 6.00 10.04 9.46
C GLU A 216 5.69 8.74 10.21
N TYR A 217 5.79 8.75 11.53
CA TYR A 217 5.45 7.60 12.36
C TYR A 217 4.23 7.93 13.22
N VAL A 218 3.24 7.04 13.20
CA VAL A 218 1.98 7.25 13.91
C VAL A 218 1.76 6.12 14.91
N ARG A 219 1.63 6.48 16.19
CA ARG A 219 1.36 5.55 17.31
C ARG A 219 2.37 4.40 17.43
N GLY A 220 3.55 4.51 16.84
CA GLY A 220 4.58 3.47 16.85
C GLY A 220 4.27 2.23 16.00
N ALA A 221 3.10 2.14 15.36
CA ALA A 221 2.67 0.97 14.59
C ALA A 221 2.52 1.25 13.09
N TYR A 222 2.39 2.50 12.69
CA TYR A 222 2.22 2.90 11.29
C TYR A 222 3.32 3.85 10.87
N ALA A 223 3.81 3.69 9.66
CA ALA A 223 4.73 4.62 9.04
C ALA A 223 4.25 5.07 7.66
N ALA A 224 4.57 6.31 7.31
CA ALA A 224 4.44 6.83 5.97
C ALA A 224 5.80 7.27 5.45
N TYR A 225 6.14 6.84 4.24
CA TYR A 225 7.37 7.19 3.55
C TYR A 225 7.04 7.85 2.23
N THR A 226 7.67 8.98 1.97
CA THR A 226 7.73 9.57 0.63
C THR A 226 9.13 9.39 0.11
N CYS A 227 9.27 8.66 -1.00
CA CYS A 227 10.55 8.26 -1.55
C CYS A 227 10.68 8.70 -3.00
N ARG A 228 11.90 9.05 -3.42
CA ARG A 228 12.24 9.36 -4.81
C ARG A 228 13.01 8.21 -5.42
N ALA A 229 12.59 7.74 -6.59
CA ALA A 229 13.37 6.79 -7.37
C ALA A 229 14.66 7.46 -7.89
N THR A 230 15.81 6.92 -7.49
CA THR A 230 17.12 7.39 -7.95
C THR A 230 17.56 6.60 -9.19
N ILE A 231 18.49 7.15 -9.94
CA ILE A 231 19.07 6.42 -11.08
C ILE A 231 19.92 5.27 -10.51
N THR A 232 19.58 4.04 -10.87
CA THR A 232 20.40 2.89 -10.48
C THR A 232 21.76 3.01 -11.20
N THR A 233 22.79 3.42 -10.48
CA THR A 233 24.16 3.23 -10.95
C THR A 233 24.42 1.73 -10.89
N SER A 234 24.59 1.09 -12.05
CA SER A 234 24.93 -0.33 -12.15
C SER A 234 26.06 -0.68 -11.17
N ARG A 235 25.73 -1.55 -10.22
CA ARG A 235 26.71 -2.14 -9.31
C ARG A 235 27.54 -3.17 -10.04
#